data_0816afc521d2ba37d2dab3d9ed74b190
#
_entry.id   0816afc521d2ba37d2dab3d9ed74b190
#
_cell.length_a   1.000
_cell.length_b   1.000
_cell.length_c   1.000
_cell.angle_alpha   90.00
_cell.angle_beta   90.00
_cell.angle_gamma   90.00
#
_symmetry.space_group_name_H-M   'P 1'
#
loop_
_entity.id
_entity.type
_entity.pdbx_description
1 polymer ?
#
loop_
_entity_poly.entity_id
_entity_poly.type
_entity_poly.pdbx_seq_one_letter_code
_entity_poly.pdbx_strand_id
1 'polypeptide(L)'
;MNYIYLDNASTTFPKAPNVANAMANYLTNYGININRGSYALAYDVEDIIYTTRQRLNNVFNGHDPSHVIFTQNVTMSLNMVIKGLLKSGDHVLVSSMEHNAVMRPLTQLLDNGIT
;
A
#
# COMPACT_ATOMS: atom_id res chain seq x y z
N MET A 1 -14.99 -29.45 -2.60
CA MET A 1 -15.18 -28.85 -3.94
C MET A 1 -13.87 -28.22 -4.35
N ASN A 2 -13.31 -28.65 -5.49
CA ASN A 2 -12.15 -27.97 -6.08
C ASN A 2 -12.71 -26.87 -6.98
N TYR A 3 -12.57 -25.60 -6.58
CA TYR A 3 -12.86 -24.48 -7.46
C TYR A 3 -11.55 -23.77 -7.82
N ILE A 4 -11.52 -23.20 -9.01
CA ILE A 4 -10.38 -22.41 -9.50
C ILE A 4 -10.71 -20.94 -9.25
N TYR A 5 -9.86 -20.27 -8.46
CA TYR A 5 -10.00 -18.84 -8.17
C TYR A 5 -9.09 -18.03 -9.10
N LEU A 6 -9.67 -17.17 -9.92
CA LEU A 6 -8.94 -16.39 -10.94
C LEU A 6 -8.96 -14.88 -10.69
N ASP A 7 -9.47 -14.43 -9.53
CA ASP A 7 -9.62 -13.02 -9.21
C ASP A 7 -8.62 -12.53 -8.14
N ASN A 8 -7.39 -13.07 -8.17
CA ASN A 8 -6.33 -12.68 -7.23
C ASN A 8 -5.90 -11.21 -7.33
N ALA A 9 -6.12 -10.56 -8.46
CA ALA A 9 -5.84 -9.14 -8.65
C ALA A 9 -6.74 -8.25 -7.77
N SER A 10 -7.97 -8.68 -7.53
CA SER A 10 -8.92 -8.01 -6.62
C SER A 10 -8.58 -8.29 -5.16
N THR A 11 -8.46 -9.56 -4.79
CA THR A 11 -8.01 -10.02 -3.46
C THR A 11 -7.46 -11.43 -3.54
N THR A 12 -6.40 -11.70 -2.80
CA THR A 12 -5.79 -13.04 -2.78
C THR A 12 -6.68 -14.03 -2.06
N PHE A 13 -6.97 -15.17 -2.71
CA PHE A 13 -7.64 -16.30 -2.09
C PHE A 13 -7.07 -17.64 -2.65
N PRO A 14 -6.75 -18.62 -1.78
CA PRO A 14 -6.71 -18.53 -0.32
C PRO A 14 -5.68 -17.52 0.18
N LYS A 15 -5.85 -17.01 1.39
CA LYS A 15 -4.86 -16.12 2.02
C LYS A 15 -3.56 -16.87 2.26
N ALA A 16 -2.43 -16.16 2.23
CA ALA A 16 -1.15 -16.75 2.58
C ALA A 16 -1.19 -17.38 4.00
N PRO A 17 -0.46 -18.47 4.22
CA PRO A 17 -0.38 -19.09 5.54
C PRO A 17 -0.06 -18.06 6.63
N ASN A 18 -0.66 -18.23 7.80
CA ASN A 18 -0.45 -17.39 8.98
C ASN A 18 -1.00 -15.95 8.93
N VAL A 19 -1.53 -15.44 7.84
CA VAL A 19 -2.09 -14.06 7.80
C VAL A 19 -3.18 -13.88 8.86
N ALA A 20 -4.17 -14.77 8.93
CA ALA A 20 -5.25 -14.68 9.90
C ALA A 20 -4.73 -14.74 11.34
N ASN A 21 -3.78 -15.64 11.63
CA ASN A 21 -3.18 -15.78 12.96
C ASN A 21 -2.36 -14.53 13.34
N ALA A 22 -1.61 -13.96 12.41
CA ALA A 22 -0.84 -12.74 12.66
C ALA A 22 -1.75 -11.55 12.96
N MET A 23 -2.87 -11.41 12.23
CA MET A 23 -3.86 -10.37 12.49
C MET A 23 -4.53 -10.54 13.86
N ALA A 24 -4.97 -11.76 14.18
CA ALA A 24 -5.58 -12.06 15.49
C ALA A 24 -4.59 -11.80 16.63
N ASN A 25 -3.35 -12.25 16.49
CA ASN A 25 -2.29 -12.02 17.48
C ASN A 25 -2.02 -10.53 17.70
N TYR A 26 -1.94 -9.74 16.60
CA TYR A 26 -1.75 -8.30 16.70
C TYR A 26 -2.90 -7.63 17.47
N LEU A 27 -4.15 -7.93 17.11
CA LEU A 27 -5.32 -7.35 17.78
C LEU A 27 -5.42 -7.75 19.26
N THR A 28 -5.02 -8.96 19.60
CA THR A 28 -5.13 -9.48 20.98
C THR A 28 -3.99 -8.96 21.87
N ASN A 29 -2.77 -8.90 21.36
CA ASN A 29 -1.58 -8.69 22.18
C ASN A 29 -0.90 -7.32 21.96
N TYR A 30 -1.11 -6.68 20.82
CA TYR A 30 -0.40 -5.45 20.44
C TYR A 30 -1.30 -4.25 20.19
N GLY A 31 -2.50 -4.36 19.80
CA GLY A 31 -3.51 -3.36 19.38
C GLY A 31 -3.41 -1.93 19.95
N ILE A 32 -2.23 -1.32 19.95
CA ILE A 32 -1.90 -0.03 20.55
C ILE A 32 -1.43 1.00 19.53
N ASN A 33 -1.41 2.27 19.95
CA ASN A 33 -0.88 3.35 19.13
C ASN A 33 0.67 3.41 19.23
N ILE A 34 1.35 3.40 18.09
CA ILE A 34 2.81 3.41 17.98
C ILE A 34 3.44 4.79 18.15
N ASN A 35 2.72 5.87 17.86
CA ASN A 35 3.32 7.21 17.72
C ASN A 35 3.34 8.02 19.03
N ARG A 36 2.79 7.51 20.12
CA ARG A 36 2.61 8.28 21.36
C ARG A 36 3.08 7.57 22.64
N GLY A 37 3.69 6.40 22.51
CA GLY A 37 4.11 5.59 23.65
C GLY A 37 5.61 5.41 23.72
N SER A 38 6.22 5.63 24.91
CA SER A 38 7.61 5.31 25.18
C SER A 38 7.69 4.10 26.14
N TYR A 39 7.02 3.00 25.78
CA TYR A 39 6.96 1.80 26.57
C TYR A 39 7.25 0.57 25.70
N ALA A 40 7.69 -0.53 26.30
CA ALA A 40 8.19 -1.71 25.59
C ALA A 40 7.27 -2.20 24.45
N LEU A 41 5.95 -2.29 24.71
CA LEU A 41 5.00 -2.77 23.71
C LEU A 41 4.90 -1.84 22.48
N ALA A 42 5.15 -0.52 22.64
CA ALA A 42 5.17 0.41 21.50
C ALA A 42 6.39 0.13 20.59
N TYR A 43 7.53 -0.17 21.18
CA TYR A 43 8.74 -0.55 20.43
C TYR A 43 8.57 -1.89 19.70
N ASP A 44 7.87 -2.86 20.30
CA ASP A 44 7.56 -4.13 19.63
C ASP A 44 6.72 -3.90 18.36
N VAL A 45 5.74 -2.99 18.42
CA VAL A 45 4.92 -2.64 17.26
C VAL A 45 5.70 -1.86 16.21
N GLU A 46 6.56 -0.93 16.61
CA GLU A 46 7.48 -0.24 15.71
C GLU A 46 8.39 -1.21 14.98
N ASP A 47 8.90 -2.24 15.66
CA ASP A 47 9.74 -3.27 15.05
C ASP A 47 8.98 -4.11 14.02
N ILE A 48 7.72 -4.46 14.28
CA ILE A 48 6.85 -5.14 13.30
C ILE A 48 6.73 -4.30 12.02
N ILE A 49 6.49 -3.00 12.16
CA ILE A 49 6.35 -2.09 11.03
C ILE A 49 7.67 -1.94 10.27
N TYR A 50 8.76 -1.71 10.99
CA TYR A 50 10.08 -1.55 10.40
C TYR A 50 10.52 -2.82 9.65
N THR A 51 10.36 -3.98 10.26
CA THR A 51 10.65 -5.27 9.63
C THR A 51 9.81 -5.48 8.37
N THR A 52 8.55 -5.08 8.39
CA THR A 52 7.68 -5.16 7.20
C THR A 52 8.18 -4.23 6.09
N ARG A 53 8.56 -3.00 6.41
CA ARG A 53 9.18 -2.07 5.45
C ARG A 53 10.47 -2.63 4.86
N GLN A 54 11.36 -3.20 5.68
CA GLN A 54 12.59 -3.83 5.20
C GLN A 54 12.32 -4.96 4.21
N ARG A 55 11.36 -5.83 4.53
CA ARG A 55 10.98 -6.95 3.64
C ARG A 55 10.47 -6.46 2.30
N LEU A 56 9.57 -5.48 2.31
CA LEU A 56 9.05 -4.87 1.08
C LEU A 56 10.15 -4.15 0.30
N ASN A 57 10.98 -3.37 0.97
CA ASN A 57 12.12 -2.69 0.36
C ASN A 57 13.05 -3.69 -0.36
N ASN A 58 13.33 -4.84 0.26
CA ASN A 58 14.16 -5.88 -0.34
C ASN A 58 13.49 -6.54 -1.55
N VAL A 59 12.17 -6.80 -1.49
CA VAL A 59 11.40 -7.36 -2.63
C VAL A 59 11.46 -6.46 -3.85
N PHE A 60 11.43 -5.14 -3.64
CA PHE A 60 11.44 -4.15 -4.73
C PHE A 60 12.82 -3.56 -5.02
N ASN A 61 13.90 -4.11 -4.43
CA ASN A 61 15.26 -3.59 -4.56
C ASN A 61 15.36 -2.09 -4.21
N GLY A 62 14.61 -1.66 -3.21
CA GLY A 62 14.63 -0.28 -2.74
C GLY A 62 15.92 0.06 -1.98
N HIS A 63 16.24 1.34 -1.88
CA HIS A 63 17.44 1.81 -1.22
C HIS A 63 17.27 2.04 0.28
N ASP A 64 16.05 2.35 0.72
CA ASP A 64 15.76 2.72 2.11
C ASP A 64 14.35 2.26 2.52
N PRO A 65 14.23 1.46 3.59
CA PRO A 65 12.92 1.03 4.12
C PRO A 65 12.00 2.20 4.52
N SER A 66 12.54 3.37 4.83
CA SER A 66 11.75 4.55 5.18
C SER A 66 10.91 5.07 4.00
N HIS A 67 11.29 4.74 2.77
CA HIS A 67 10.54 5.07 1.56
C HIS A 67 9.30 4.19 1.34
N VAL A 68 9.13 3.13 2.14
CA VAL A 68 7.92 2.30 2.09
C VAL A 68 6.82 2.95 2.91
N ILE A 69 5.82 3.50 2.25
CA ILE A 69 4.69 4.19 2.87
C ILE A 69 3.45 3.30 2.81
N PHE A 70 2.85 3.05 3.97
CA PHE A 70 1.58 2.31 4.05
C PHE A 70 0.39 3.24 3.85
N THR A 71 -0.55 2.80 3.04
CA THR A 71 -1.83 3.48 2.82
C THR A 71 -2.99 2.51 3.08
N GLN A 72 -4.20 3.04 3.20
CA GLN A 72 -5.37 2.20 3.46
C GLN A 72 -5.72 1.25 2.30
N ASN A 73 -5.42 1.66 1.07
CA ASN A 73 -5.68 0.89 -0.14
C ASN A 73 -4.90 1.45 -1.33
N VAL A 74 -4.84 0.69 -2.42
CA VAL A 74 -4.14 1.07 -3.65
C VAL A 74 -4.69 2.34 -4.30
N THR A 75 -5.99 2.59 -4.19
CA THR A 75 -6.61 3.82 -4.71
C THR A 75 -6.02 5.06 -4.05
N MET A 76 -5.85 5.02 -2.73
CA MET A 76 -5.20 6.10 -1.99
C MET A 76 -3.74 6.27 -2.42
N SER A 77 -2.98 5.17 -2.53
CA SER A 77 -1.59 5.22 -2.99
C SER A 77 -1.46 5.88 -4.37
N LEU A 78 -2.29 5.44 -5.33
CA LEU A 78 -2.29 5.98 -6.69
C LEU A 78 -2.65 7.48 -6.71
N ASN A 79 -3.66 7.90 -5.94
CA ASN A 79 -4.00 9.31 -5.84
C ASN A 79 -2.86 10.15 -5.24
N MET A 80 -2.19 9.65 -4.20
CA MET A 80 -1.05 10.33 -3.60
C MET A 80 0.10 10.50 -4.60
N VAL A 81 0.43 9.44 -5.33
CA VAL A 81 1.52 9.47 -6.33
C VAL A 81 1.14 10.38 -7.51
N ILE A 82 -0.01 10.16 -8.13
CA ILE A 82 -0.45 10.89 -9.33
C ILE A 82 -0.58 12.39 -9.03
N LYS A 83 -1.29 12.74 -7.96
CA LYS A 83 -1.53 14.15 -7.61
C LYS A 83 -0.32 14.83 -6.94
N GLY A 84 0.57 14.06 -6.33
CA GLY A 84 1.74 14.58 -5.64
C GLY A 84 2.96 14.78 -6.52
N LEU A 85 3.10 14.02 -7.60
CA LEU A 85 4.27 14.08 -8.47
C LEU A 85 4.04 14.88 -9.75
N LEU A 86 2.84 14.77 -10.36
CA LEU A 86 2.56 15.39 -11.64
C LEU A 86 2.41 16.91 -11.53
N LYS A 87 2.96 17.62 -12.50
CA LYS A 87 2.96 19.07 -12.61
C LYS A 87 2.42 19.49 -13.97
N SER A 88 1.93 20.72 -14.06
CA SER A 88 1.51 21.31 -15.34
C SER A 88 2.62 21.17 -16.40
N GLY A 89 2.24 20.69 -17.57
CA GLY A 89 3.15 20.38 -18.67
C GLY A 89 3.66 18.93 -18.71
N ASP A 90 3.40 18.13 -17.69
CA ASP A 90 3.75 16.70 -17.73
C ASP A 90 2.84 15.93 -18.69
N HIS A 91 3.41 14.88 -19.28
CA HIS A 91 2.70 13.97 -20.17
C HIS A 91 2.68 12.56 -19.58
N VAL A 92 1.48 11.95 -19.52
CA VAL A 92 1.26 10.64 -18.89
C VAL A 92 0.71 9.65 -19.89
N LEU A 93 1.42 8.56 -20.09
CA LEU A 93 0.96 7.44 -20.91
C LEU A 93 0.24 6.41 -20.03
N VAL A 94 -0.95 6.05 -20.43
CA VAL A 94 -1.77 5.01 -19.77
C VAL A 94 -2.26 3.98 -20.77
N SER A 95 -2.55 2.77 -20.30
CA SER A 95 -3.21 1.78 -21.14
C SER A 95 -4.71 2.11 -21.28
N SER A 96 -5.35 1.59 -22.33
CA SER A 96 -6.81 1.71 -22.50
C SER A 96 -7.61 0.85 -21.49
N MET A 97 -6.93 0.02 -20.70
CA MET A 97 -7.54 -0.93 -19.77
C MET A 97 -7.34 -0.55 -18.30
N GLU A 98 -6.95 0.71 -18.04
CA GLU A 98 -6.67 1.16 -16.68
C GLU A 98 -7.90 1.17 -15.77
N HIS A 99 -7.65 0.86 -14.51
CA HIS A 99 -8.68 0.95 -13.48
C HIS A 99 -9.04 2.41 -13.15
N ASN A 100 -10.26 2.65 -12.71
CA ASN A 100 -10.74 3.96 -12.29
C ASN A 100 -9.86 4.66 -11.23
N ALA A 101 -9.13 3.91 -10.42
CA ALA A 101 -8.18 4.47 -9.44
C ALA A 101 -7.01 5.21 -10.11
N VAL A 102 -6.68 4.89 -11.37
CA VAL A 102 -5.70 5.61 -12.20
C VAL A 102 -6.38 6.69 -13.02
N MET A 103 -7.45 6.34 -13.75
CA MET A 103 -8.07 7.25 -14.71
C MET A 103 -8.73 8.48 -14.06
N ARG A 104 -9.44 8.30 -12.93
CA ARG A 104 -10.14 9.42 -12.29
C ARG A 104 -9.20 10.54 -11.81
N PRO A 105 -8.11 10.28 -11.07
CA PRO A 105 -7.18 11.34 -10.70
C PRO A 105 -6.49 11.98 -11.92
N LEU A 106 -6.17 11.22 -12.97
CA LEU A 106 -5.59 11.78 -14.19
C LEU A 106 -6.57 12.71 -14.91
N THR A 107 -7.84 12.28 -15.07
CA THR A 107 -8.88 13.12 -15.66
C THR A 107 -9.05 14.45 -14.93
N GLN A 108 -8.97 14.44 -13.59
CA GLN A 108 -9.02 15.67 -12.79
C GLN A 108 -7.82 16.61 -13.02
N LEU A 109 -6.69 16.08 -13.47
CA LEU A 109 -5.47 16.85 -13.69
C LEU A 109 -5.38 17.42 -15.12
N LEU A 110 -6.25 17.03 -16.05
CA LEU A 110 -6.31 17.61 -17.41
C LEU A 110 -6.48 19.14 -17.36
N ASP A 111 -7.37 19.62 -16.48
CA ASP A 111 -7.60 21.05 -16.28
C ASP A 111 -6.38 21.79 -15.71
N ASN A 112 -5.43 21.06 -15.14
CA ASN A 112 -4.18 21.59 -14.61
C ASN A 112 -3.02 21.56 -15.64
N GLY A 113 -3.32 21.27 -16.90
CA GLY A 113 -2.33 21.26 -17.99
C GLY A 113 -1.47 20.00 -18.06
N ILE A 114 -1.95 18.86 -17.53
CA ILE A 114 -1.35 17.54 -17.72
C ILE A 114 -2.02 16.87 -18.94
N THR A 115 -1.24 16.21 -19.76
CA THR A 115 -1.71 15.55 -21.00
C THR A 115 -1.39 14.06 -21.03
#